data_8f78afd9da80b8a57f82242aa2cadb79
#
_entry.id   8f78afd9da80b8a57f82242aa2cadb79
#
_cell.length_a   1.000
_cell.length_b   1.000
_cell.length_c   1.000
_cell.angle_alpha   90.00
_cell.angle_beta   90.00
_cell.angle_gamma   90.00
#
_symmetry.space_group_name_H-M   'P 1'
#
loop_
_entity.id
_entity.type
_entity.pdbx_description
1 polymer ?
#
loop_
_entity_poly.entity_id
_entity_poly.type
_entity_poly.pdbx_seq_one_letter_code
_entity_poly.pdbx_strand_id
1 'polypeptide(L)'
;MKKNIDAMNHPTKVKETIGERIYTIVVYLLLILISATIILPLLHIISGSFSDPMQLLTGNVSFWPKGFTTSMYAKVLKDASIWKGYLNTILYTVLGTLISVTLTACAAYPLSRKDLFGRNIFISLFIFTMFFNGGMIPTYLIIQKLGMLNKIWALVLPSAISTYNMIIMRTFFSDIPEELHESAYIDGANDLTVFVRIILPLSKAVLATMVVFYAVWHWNSFFPALVYLDDRLL
;
A
#
# COMPACT_ATOMS: atom_id res chain seq x y z
N MET A 1 -46.66 -14.68 23.84
CA MET A 1 -45.78 -14.80 22.68
C MET A 1 -44.38 -14.10 22.87
N LYS A 2 -44.09 -13.46 24.00
CA LYS A 2 -42.81 -12.80 24.31
C LYS A 2 -41.77 -13.67 25.03
N LYS A 3 -42.11 -14.87 25.48
CA LYS A 3 -41.25 -15.72 26.34
C LYS A 3 -40.30 -16.66 25.58
N ASN A 4 -40.41 -16.78 24.25
CA ASN A 4 -39.58 -17.67 23.44
C ASN A 4 -38.44 -16.96 22.63
N ILE A 5 -38.31 -15.63 22.75
CA ILE A 5 -37.26 -14.91 22.03
C ILE A 5 -35.97 -14.78 22.86
N ASP A 6 -36.09 -14.82 24.18
CA ASP A 6 -34.93 -14.68 25.08
C ASP A 6 -34.06 -15.95 25.22
N ALA A 7 -34.54 -17.09 24.73
CA ALA A 7 -33.79 -18.36 24.79
C ALA A 7 -32.80 -18.57 23.66
N MET A 8 -32.78 -17.70 22.65
CA MET A 8 -31.92 -17.84 21.45
C MET A 8 -30.59 -17.05 21.51
N ASN A 9 -30.35 -16.29 22.57
CA ASN A 9 -29.23 -15.35 22.62
C ASN A 9 -28.15 -15.66 23.68
N HIS A 10 -28.11 -16.87 24.24
CA HIS A 10 -26.95 -17.30 25.01
C HIS A 10 -25.99 -18.06 24.05
N PRO A 11 -24.80 -17.55 23.78
CA PRO A 11 -23.80 -18.37 23.12
C PRO A 11 -23.49 -19.52 24.07
N THR A 12 -23.93 -20.72 23.71
CA THR A 12 -23.53 -21.95 24.40
C THR A 12 -22.01 -22.02 24.34
N LYS A 13 -21.34 -21.74 25.48
CA LYS A 13 -19.91 -22.00 25.64
C LYS A 13 -19.69 -23.50 25.40
N VAL A 14 -19.27 -23.83 24.20
CA VAL A 14 -18.82 -25.18 23.85
C VAL A 14 -17.66 -25.48 24.83
N LYS A 15 -17.77 -26.53 25.63
CA LYS A 15 -16.69 -26.94 26.54
C LYS A 15 -15.53 -27.42 25.65
N GLU A 16 -14.42 -26.68 25.71
CA GLU A 16 -13.19 -27.05 25.00
C GLU A 16 -12.71 -28.43 25.50
N THR A 17 -12.39 -29.30 24.59
CA THR A 17 -11.71 -30.57 24.89
C THR A 17 -10.28 -30.30 25.34
N ILE A 18 -9.70 -31.23 26.12
CA ILE A 18 -8.30 -31.13 26.57
C ILE A 18 -7.35 -30.89 25.39
N GLY A 19 -7.58 -31.57 24.26
CA GLY A 19 -6.80 -31.41 23.04
C GLY A 19 -6.89 -30.00 22.44
N GLU A 20 -8.08 -29.39 22.41
CA GLU A 20 -8.27 -28.01 21.93
C GLU A 20 -7.55 -26.99 22.82
N ARG A 21 -7.57 -27.21 24.13
CA ARG A 21 -6.86 -26.35 25.09
C ARG A 21 -5.33 -26.43 24.89
N ILE A 22 -4.79 -27.65 24.73
CA ILE A 22 -3.35 -27.83 24.46
C ILE A 22 -2.98 -27.16 23.13
N TYR A 23 -3.76 -27.36 22.06
CA TYR A 23 -3.56 -26.70 20.78
C TYR A 23 -3.55 -25.17 20.91
N THR A 24 -4.53 -24.63 21.61
CA THR A 24 -4.63 -23.18 21.85
C THR A 24 -3.42 -22.64 22.61
N ILE A 25 -2.95 -23.34 23.66
CA ILE A 25 -1.75 -22.94 24.40
C ILE A 25 -0.51 -22.95 23.49
N VAL A 26 -0.33 -24.01 22.69
CA VAL A 26 0.81 -24.10 21.76
C VAL A 26 0.79 -22.97 20.74
N VAL A 27 -0.39 -22.67 20.16
CA VAL A 27 -0.55 -21.55 19.23
C VAL A 27 -0.20 -20.22 19.87
N TYR A 28 -0.70 -19.96 21.09
CA TYR A 28 -0.37 -18.71 21.81
C TYR A 28 1.13 -18.62 22.13
N LEU A 29 1.77 -19.71 22.55
CA LEU A 29 3.21 -19.71 22.80
C LEU A 29 4.00 -19.40 21.53
N LEU A 30 3.65 -19.99 20.40
CA LEU A 30 4.27 -19.69 19.11
C LEU A 30 4.07 -18.22 18.69
N LEU A 31 2.85 -17.72 18.84
CA LEU A 31 2.54 -16.32 18.52
C LEU A 31 3.32 -15.35 19.43
N ILE A 32 3.42 -15.63 20.73
CA ILE A 32 4.20 -14.81 21.67
C ILE A 32 5.68 -14.84 21.28
N LEU A 33 6.23 -16.00 20.95
CA LEU A 33 7.64 -16.15 20.56
C LEU A 33 7.94 -15.36 19.28
N ILE A 34 7.09 -15.49 18.25
CA ILE A 34 7.22 -14.73 16.99
C ILE A 34 7.09 -13.23 17.27
N SER A 35 6.10 -12.82 18.06
CA SER A 35 5.91 -11.42 18.42
C SER A 35 7.10 -10.87 19.20
N ALA A 36 7.66 -11.62 20.15
CA ALA A 36 8.84 -11.23 20.89
C ALA A 36 10.05 -11.01 19.99
N THR A 37 10.26 -11.89 18.98
CA THR A 37 11.37 -11.75 18.01
C THR A 37 11.30 -10.42 17.24
N ILE A 38 10.09 -9.90 17.00
CA ILE A 38 9.89 -8.62 16.30
C ILE A 38 9.95 -7.45 17.29
N ILE A 39 9.33 -7.57 18.46
CA ILE A 39 9.20 -6.48 19.43
C ILE A 39 10.51 -6.18 20.15
N LEU A 40 11.31 -7.20 20.49
CA LEU A 40 12.56 -6.99 21.26
C LEU A 40 13.57 -6.08 20.54
N PRO A 41 13.87 -6.24 19.22
CA PRO A 41 14.72 -5.30 18.49
C PRO A 41 14.15 -3.88 18.46
N LEU A 42 12.83 -3.73 18.31
CA LEU A 42 12.19 -2.40 18.32
C LEU A 42 12.33 -1.71 19.68
N LEU A 43 12.12 -2.46 20.78
CA LEU A 43 12.33 -1.93 22.13
C LEU A 43 13.79 -1.47 22.35
N HIS A 44 14.75 -2.24 21.83
CA HIS A 44 16.17 -1.84 21.89
C HIS A 44 16.45 -0.53 21.15
N ILE A 45 15.90 -0.37 19.94
CA ILE A 45 16.04 0.87 19.15
C ILE A 45 15.38 2.05 19.89
N ILE A 46 14.18 1.87 20.42
CA ILE A 46 13.48 2.92 21.18
C ILE A 46 14.27 3.29 22.43
N SER A 47 14.76 2.32 23.20
CA SER A 47 15.59 2.58 24.37
C SER A 47 16.90 3.28 24.02
N GLY A 48 17.53 2.89 22.91
CA GLY A 48 18.74 3.55 22.40
C GLY A 48 18.51 4.99 22.00
N SER A 49 17.34 5.30 21.39
CA SER A 49 17.02 6.66 20.95
C SER A 49 16.87 7.68 22.11
N PHE A 50 16.52 7.19 23.30
CA PHE A 50 16.41 7.99 24.54
C PHE A 50 17.60 7.85 25.47
N SER A 51 18.66 7.15 25.07
CA SER A 51 19.85 6.92 25.90
C SER A 51 20.98 7.88 25.56
N ASP A 52 21.91 8.06 26.52
CA ASP A 52 23.15 8.76 26.26
C ASP A 52 23.93 8.05 25.14
N PRO A 53 24.45 8.78 24.12
CA PRO A 53 25.19 8.20 23.00
C PRO A 53 26.40 7.35 23.43
N MET A 54 27.11 7.72 24.50
CA MET A 54 28.24 6.96 24.96
C MET A 54 27.81 5.61 25.56
N GLN A 55 26.66 5.57 26.27
CA GLN A 55 26.11 4.33 26.81
C GLN A 55 25.63 3.39 25.69
N LEU A 56 25.09 3.94 24.59
CA LEU A 56 24.72 3.17 23.43
C LEU A 56 25.93 2.59 22.71
N LEU A 57 26.97 3.39 22.47
CA LEU A 57 28.21 2.95 21.81
C LEU A 57 28.99 1.89 22.61
N THR A 58 28.91 1.95 23.93
CA THR A 58 29.55 0.96 24.83
C THR A 58 28.72 -0.31 25.00
N GLY A 59 27.55 -0.43 24.33
CA GLY A 59 26.68 -1.61 24.40
C GLY A 59 25.95 -1.79 25.75
N ASN A 60 25.93 -0.76 26.59
CA ASN A 60 25.32 -0.82 27.91
C ASN A 60 23.81 -0.67 27.89
N VAL A 61 23.22 -0.24 26.78
CA VAL A 61 21.77 -0.09 26.62
C VAL A 61 21.17 -1.41 26.16
N SER A 62 20.11 -1.87 26.85
CA SER A 62 19.36 -3.06 26.49
C SER A 62 17.91 -2.69 26.18
N PHE A 63 16.96 -3.04 27.06
CA PHE A 63 15.54 -2.72 26.87
C PHE A 63 15.09 -1.43 27.58
N TRP A 64 15.93 -0.87 28.45
CA TRP A 64 15.65 0.36 29.18
C TRP A 64 16.69 1.41 28.88
N PRO A 65 16.30 2.70 28.70
CA PRO A 65 17.24 3.78 28.42
C PRO A 65 18.20 4.00 29.60
N LYS A 66 19.48 4.20 29.32
CA LYS A 66 20.52 4.57 30.28
C LYS A 66 21.01 5.99 30.01
N GLY A 67 20.98 6.84 31.03
CA GLY A 67 21.29 8.25 30.86
C GLY A 67 20.27 8.95 29.98
N PHE A 68 18.99 8.96 30.40
CA PHE A 68 17.87 9.48 29.60
C PHE A 68 18.18 10.87 29.03
N THR A 69 18.10 11.00 27.70
CA THR A 69 18.32 12.26 26.99
C THR A 69 17.50 12.32 25.72
N THR A 70 17.06 13.52 25.34
CA THR A 70 16.39 13.82 24.08
C THR A 70 17.28 14.57 23.10
N SER A 71 18.60 14.68 23.41
CA SER A 71 19.55 15.47 22.62
C SER A 71 19.63 15.05 21.16
N MET A 72 19.49 13.73 20.87
CA MET A 72 19.49 13.21 19.51
C MET A 72 18.27 13.67 18.72
N TYR A 73 17.09 13.68 19.35
CA TYR A 73 15.89 14.22 18.72
C TYR A 73 16.02 15.71 18.42
N ALA A 74 16.62 16.47 19.33
CA ALA A 74 16.87 17.89 19.09
C ALA A 74 17.84 18.14 17.93
N LYS A 75 18.84 17.27 17.72
CA LYS A 75 19.72 17.32 16.54
C LYS A 75 18.97 17.01 15.25
N VAL A 76 18.20 15.90 15.23
CA VAL A 76 17.41 15.47 14.09
C VAL A 76 16.39 16.56 13.68
N LEU A 77 15.68 17.15 14.63
CA LEU A 77 14.69 18.19 14.35
C LEU A 77 15.29 19.51 13.83
N LYS A 78 16.56 19.77 14.11
CA LYS A 78 17.30 20.94 13.60
C LYS A 78 17.89 20.72 12.21
N ASP A 79 17.96 19.49 11.76
CA ASP A 79 18.54 19.16 10.45
C ASP A 79 17.52 19.43 9.34
N ALA A 80 17.80 20.46 8.55
CA ALA A 80 16.94 20.88 7.44
C ALA A 80 16.83 19.80 6.34
N SER A 81 17.83 18.92 6.20
CA SER A 81 17.80 17.85 5.18
C SER A 81 16.70 16.84 5.44
N ILE A 82 16.45 16.53 6.72
CA ILE A 82 15.39 15.60 7.14
C ILE A 82 14.02 16.15 6.78
N TRP A 83 13.77 17.43 7.06
CA TRP A 83 12.51 18.07 6.72
C TRP A 83 12.28 18.14 5.21
N LYS A 84 13.35 18.44 4.46
CA LYS A 84 13.30 18.43 3.00
C LYS A 84 12.97 17.03 2.46
N GLY A 85 13.60 15.99 3.00
CA GLY A 85 13.30 14.60 2.64
C GLY A 85 11.86 14.22 2.93
N TYR A 86 11.31 14.60 4.09
CA TYR A 86 9.88 14.37 4.40
C TYR A 86 8.95 15.07 3.43
N LEU A 87 9.20 16.35 3.12
CA LEU A 87 8.37 17.11 2.18
C LEU A 87 8.41 16.49 0.78
N ASN A 88 9.57 16.07 0.30
CA ASN A 88 9.71 15.38 -0.97
C ASN A 88 8.95 14.05 -0.97
N THR A 89 9.10 13.24 0.09
CA THR A 89 8.39 11.96 0.20
C THR A 89 6.87 12.17 0.20
N ILE A 90 6.35 13.16 0.93
CA ILE A 90 4.93 13.50 0.91
C ILE A 90 4.48 13.91 -0.49
N LEU A 91 5.24 14.78 -1.16
CA LEU A 91 4.94 15.22 -2.51
C LEU A 91 4.89 14.05 -3.50
N TYR A 92 5.91 13.17 -3.47
CA TYR A 92 5.97 12.00 -4.35
C TYR A 92 4.84 11.01 -4.05
N THR A 93 4.52 10.82 -2.78
CA THR A 93 3.43 9.94 -2.36
C THR A 93 2.08 10.47 -2.83
N VAL A 94 1.79 11.74 -2.61
CA VAL A 94 0.49 12.33 -3.00
C VAL A 94 0.32 12.34 -4.51
N LEU A 95 1.30 12.90 -5.24
CA LEU A 95 1.23 12.97 -6.71
C LEU A 95 1.27 11.58 -7.35
N GLY A 96 2.16 10.72 -6.88
CA GLY A 96 2.28 9.35 -7.39
C GLY A 96 1.00 8.56 -7.16
N THR A 97 0.41 8.62 -5.97
CA THR A 97 -0.85 7.94 -5.66
C THR A 97 -2.01 8.46 -6.52
N LEU A 98 -2.14 9.77 -6.66
CA LEU A 98 -3.20 10.38 -7.48
C LEU A 98 -3.11 9.91 -8.94
N ILE A 99 -1.93 9.97 -9.52
CA ILE A 99 -1.68 9.54 -10.90
C ILE A 99 -1.93 8.03 -11.04
N SER A 100 -1.37 7.22 -10.12
CA SER A 100 -1.48 5.76 -10.19
C SER A 100 -2.93 5.28 -10.04
N VAL A 101 -3.70 5.82 -9.11
CA VAL A 101 -5.12 5.47 -8.93
C VAL A 101 -5.92 5.86 -10.15
N THR A 102 -5.71 7.08 -10.67
CA THR A 102 -6.42 7.57 -11.85
C THR A 102 -6.14 6.71 -13.08
N LEU A 103 -4.86 6.46 -13.39
CA LEU A 103 -4.48 5.65 -14.55
C LEU A 103 -4.94 4.20 -14.40
N THR A 104 -4.85 3.64 -13.20
CA THR A 104 -5.34 2.28 -12.92
C THR A 104 -6.84 2.18 -13.12
N ALA A 105 -7.62 3.17 -12.64
CA ALA A 105 -9.06 3.20 -12.83
C ALA A 105 -9.43 3.34 -14.32
N CYS A 106 -8.75 4.23 -15.05
CA CYS A 106 -8.93 4.41 -16.48
C CYS A 106 -8.58 3.14 -17.29
N ALA A 107 -7.59 2.35 -16.86
CA ALA A 107 -7.23 1.09 -17.50
C ALA A 107 -8.20 -0.05 -17.10
N ALA A 108 -8.60 -0.11 -15.83
CA ALA A 108 -9.44 -1.17 -15.30
C ALA A 108 -10.88 -1.12 -15.83
N TYR A 109 -11.44 0.09 -16.02
CA TYR A 109 -12.83 0.26 -16.43
C TYR A 109 -13.13 -0.36 -17.80
N PRO A 110 -12.47 0.00 -18.90
CA PRO A 110 -12.74 -0.64 -20.20
C PRO A 110 -12.47 -2.15 -20.16
N LEU A 111 -11.44 -2.59 -19.42
CA LEU A 111 -11.12 -4.01 -19.28
C LEU A 111 -12.13 -4.78 -18.41
N SER A 112 -12.98 -4.12 -17.64
CA SER A 112 -14.09 -4.74 -16.91
C SER A 112 -15.28 -5.07 -17.84
N ARG A 113 -15.42 -4.31 -18.93
CA ARG A 113 -16.52 -4.46 -19.89
C ARG A 113 -16.36 -5.74 -20.71
N LYS A 114 -17.48 -6.49 -20.90
CA LYS A 114 -17.47 -7.74 -21.68
C LYS A 114 -17.47 -7.49 -23.19
N ASP A 115 -18.01 -6.36 -23.60
CA ASP A 115 -18.16 -5.91 -24.99
C ASP A 115 -16.87 -5.31 -25.59
N LEU A 116 -15.82 -5.08 -24.80
CA LEU A 116 -14.55 -4.55 -25.29
C LEU A 116 -13.88 -5.54 -26.27
N PHE A 117 -13.71 -5.09 -27.50
CA PHE A 117 -12.98 -5.87 -28.50
C PHE A 117 -11.51 -6.07 -28.08
N GLY A 118 -11.02 -7.32 -28.16
CA GLY A 118 -9.64 -7.64 -27.81
C GLY A 118 -9.35 -7.67 -26.29
N ARG A 119 -10.35 -7.56 -25.42
CA ARG A 119 -10.22 -7.54 -23.95
C ARG A 119 -9.24 -8.58 -23.41
N ASN A 120 -9.35 -9.83 -23.86
CA ASN A 120 -8.52 -10.93 -23.37
C ASN A 120 -7.06 -10.78 -23.79
N ILE A 121 -6.80 -10.19 -24.96
CA ILE A 121 -5.43 -9.89 -25.43
C ILE A 121 -4.79 -8.84 -24.52
N PHE A 122 -5.48 -7.74 -24.24
CA PHE A 122 -4.98 -6.70 -23.34
C PHE A 122 -4.73 -7.23 -21.93
N ILE A 123 -5.67 -8.01 -21.38
CA ILE A 123 -5.49 -8.62 -20.05
C ILE A 123 -4.27 -9.55 -20.04
N SER A 124 -4.08 -10.38 -21.09
CA SER A 124 -2.92 -11.26 -21.19
C SER A 124 -1.60 -10.49 -21.29
N LEU A 125 -1.58 -9.37 -22.02
CA LEU A 125 -0.41 -8.49 -22.08
C LEU A 125 -0.08 -7.88 -20.71
N PHE A 126 -1.07 -7.39 -19.98
CA PHE A 126 -0.85 -6.90 -18.60
C PHE A 126 -0.32 -8.02 -17.71
N ILE A 127 -0.91 -9.21 -17.73
CA ILE A 127 -0.45 -10.35 -16.94
C ILE A 127 0.97 -10.75 -17.33
N PHE A 128 1.30 -10.73 -18.63
CA PHE A 128 2.65 -10.99 -19.10
C PHE A 128 3.66 -10.03 -18.46
N THR A 129 3.37 -8.72 -18.42
CA THR A 129 4.27 -7.73 -17.78
C THR A 129 4.44 -7.92 -16.28
N MET A 130 3.53 -8.64 -15.62
CA MET A 130 3.65 -8.95 -14.19
C MET A 130 4.77 -9.98 -13.93
N PHE A 131 4.93 -10.95 -14.84
CA PHE A 131 5.93 -12.03 -14.71
C PHE A 131 7.25 -11.71 -15.42
N PHE A 132 7.21 -10.88 -16.46
CA PHE A 132 8.38 -10.54 -17.26
C PHE A 132 8.75 -9.08 -17.08
N ASN A 133 9.80 -8.85 -16.30
CA ASN A 133 10.35 -7.52 -16.06
C ASN A 133 11.73 -7.42 -16.72
N GLY A 134 11.98 -6.33 -17.41
CA GLY A 134 13.27 -6.06 -18.04
C GLY A 134 14.44 -5.86 -17.06
N GLY A 135 14.13 -5.65 -15.78
CA GLY A 135 15.12 -5.38 -14.76
C GLY A 135 15.50 -3.90 -14.62
N MET A 136 16.36 -3.62 -13.67
CA MET A 136 16.75 -2.26 -13.30
C MET A 136 17.52 -1.53 -14.40
N ILE A 137 18.49 -2.20 -15.03
CA ILE A 137 19.37 -1.57 -16.02
C ILE A 137 18.59 -1.10 -17.26
N PRO A 138 17.77 -1.92 -17.93
CA PRO A 138 16.92 -1.47 -19.03
C PRO A 138 15.97 -0.35 -18.63
N THR A 139 15.36 -0.41 -17.44
CA THR A 139 14.47 0.64 -16.94
C THR A 139 15.22 1.97 -16.76
N TYR A 140 16.42 1.94 -16.17
CA TYR A 140 17.27 3.12 -16.03
C TYR A 140 17.60 3.75 -17.38
N LEU A 141 18.01 2.94 -18.36
CA LEU A 141 18.34 3.42 -19.70
C LEU A 141 17.14 4.08 -20.42
N ILE A 142 15.94 3.55 -20.23
CA ILE A 142 14.70 4.15 -20.75
C ILE A 142 14.44 5.50 -20.08
N ILE A 143 14.49 5.56 -18.74
CA ILE A 143 14.30 6.80 -17.97
C ILE A 143 15.32 7.86 -18.39
N GLN A 144 16.58 7.46 -18.59
CA GLN A 144 17.65 8.35 -19.08
C GLN A 144 17.36 8.87 -20.49
N LYS A 145 17.02 7.97 -21.42
CA LYS A 145 16.70 8.35 -22.82
C LYS A 145 15.49 9.28 -22.91
N LEU A 146 14.51 9.13 -22.03
CA LEU A 146 13.33 9.99 -21.95
C LEU A 146 13.62 11.32 -21.22
N GLY A 147 14.85 11.55 -20.75
CA GLY A 147 15.23 12.77 -20.04
C GLY A 147 14.49 12.97 -18.72
N MET A 148 14.10 11.88 -18.06
CA MET A 148 13.35 11.91 -16.79
C MET A 148 14.25 11.83 -15.56
N LEU A 149 15.55 11.56 -15.68
CA LEU A 149 16.49 11.56 -14.56
C LEU A 149 16.42 12.91 -13.82
N ASN A 150 16.58 12.86 -12.51
CA ASN A 150 16.49 14.01 -11.60
C ASN A 150 15.13 14.75 -11.66
N LYS A 151 14.06 14.03 -12.01
CA LYS A 151 12.70 14.56 -12.02
C LYS A 151 11.76 13.58 -11.30
N ILE A 152 10.70 14.12 -10.70
CA ILE A 152 9.65 13.33 -10.06
C ILE A 152 9.05 12.26 -10.99
N TRP A 153 9.02 12.51 -12.28
CA TRP A 153 8.50 11.59 -13.30
C TRP A 153 9.24 10.26 -13.36
N ALA A 154 10.54 10.25 -13.02
CA ALA A 154 11.33 9.02 -12.94
C ALA A 154 10.86 8.08 -11.81
N LEU A 155 10.25 8.63 -10.75
CA LEU A 155 9.70 7.85 -9.64
C LEU A 155 8.26 7.40 -9.89
N VAL A 156 7.47 8.26 -10.53
CA VAL A 156 6.02 8.06 -10.65
C VAL A 156 5.65 7.23 -11.88
N LEU A 157 6.17 7.58 -13.06
CA LEU A 157 5.69 6.98 -14.32
C LEU A 157 6.05 5.50 -14.50
N PRO A 158 7.25 5.01 -14.15
CA PRO A 158 7.58 3.59 -14.32
C PRO A 158 6.71 2.64 -13.50
N SER A 159 6.16 3.12 -12.38
CA SER A 159 5.28 2.36 -11.47
C SER A 159 3.84 2.85 -11.46
N ALA A 160 3.46 3.68 -12.43
CA ALA A 160 2.15 4.34 -12.45
C ALA A 160 0.96 3.35 -12.49
N ILE A 161 1.11 2.21 -13.14
CA ILE A 161 0.09 1.16 -13.17
C ILE A 161 0.70 -0.14 -12.66
N SER A 162 0.20 -0.62 -11.52
CA SER A 162 0.45 -1.98 -11.06
C SER A 162 -0.57 -2.91 -11.68
N THR A 163 -0.12 -3.94 -12.41
CA THR A 163 -1.01 -4.95 -13.00
C THR A 163 -1.85 -5.64 -11.94
N TYR A 164 -1.28 -5.94 -10.78
CA TYR A 164 -2.00 -6.53 -9.65
C TYR A 164 -3.18 -5.65 -9.19
N ASN A 165 -2.91 -4.38 -8.94
CA ASN A 165 -3.94 -3.41 -8.52
C ASN A 165 -5.01 -3.21 -9.61
N MET A 166 -4.60 -3.18 -10.88
CA MET A 166 -5.50 -3.05 -12.01
C MET A 166 -6.45 -4.26 -12.13
N ILE A 167 -5.96 -5.48 -11.91
CA ILE A 167 -6.80 -6.69 -11.93
C ILE A 167 -7.81 -6.66 -10.79
N ILE A 168 -7.42 -6.27 -9.58
CA ILE A 168 -8.34 -6.15 -8.44
C ILE A 168 -9.43 -5.13 -8.77
N MET A 169 -9.05 -3.94 -9.21
CA MET A 169 -10.00 -2.86 -9.54
C MET A 169 -10.93 -3.26 -10.67
N ARG A 170 -10.39 -3.90 -11.73
CA ARG A 170 -11.17 -4.44 -12.85
C ARG A 170 -12.21 -5.46 -12.36
N THR A 171 -11.81 -6.38 -11.47
CA THR A 171 -12.73 -7.40 -10.93
C THR A 171 -13.87 -6.72 -10.20
N PHE A 172 -13.58 -5.75 -9.33
CA PHE A 172 -14.61 -4.98 -8.63
C PHE A 172 -15.56 -4.26 -9.60
N PHE A 173 -15.03 -3.64 -10.65
CA PHE A 173 -15.86 -2.98 -11.67
C PHE A 173 -16.72 -4.00 -12.45
N SER A 174 -16.24 -5.22 -12.66
CA SER A 174 -17.00 -6.28 -13.35
C SER A 174 -18.15 -6.85 -12.50
N ASP A 175 -18.12 -6.67 -11.18
CA ASP A 175 -19.18 -7.10 -10.27
C ASP A 175 -20.34 -6.09 -10.17
N ILE A 176 -20.16 -4.89 -10.75
CA ILE A 176 -21.25 -3.89 -10.82
C ILE A 176 -22.29 -4.36 -11.84
N PRO A 177 -23.61 -4.37 -11.48
CA PRO A 177 -24.67 -4.82 -12.35
C PRO A 177 -24.70 -4.10 -13.70
N GLU A 178 -24.87 -4.86 -14.79
CA GLU A 178 -24.83 -4.33 -16.16
C GLU A 178 -26.03 -3.43 -16.46
N GLU A 179 -27.15 -3.66 -15.76
CA GLU A 179 -28.37 -2.86 -15.85
C GLU A 179 -28.15 -1.37 -15.56
N LEU A 180 -27.15 -1.04 -14.72
CA LEU A 180 -26.78 0.35 -14.46
C LEU A 180 -26.13 1.03 -15.67
N HIS A 181 -25.38 0.27 -16.48
CA HIS A 181 -24.82 0.77 -17.72
C HIS A 181 -25.92 0.94 -18.78
N GLU A 182 -26.78 -0.07 -18.94
CA GLU A 182 -27.87 -0.06 -19.92
C GLU A 182 -28.85 1.09 -19.68
N SER A 183 -29.27 1.29 -18.43
CA SER A 183 -30.15 2.40 -18.07
C SER A 183 -29.53 3.76 -18.37
N ALA A 184 -28.22 3.93 -18.05
CA ALA A 184 -27.53 5.17 -18.32
C ALA A 184 -27.39 5.45 -19.84
N TYR A 185 -27.19 4.41 -20.67
CA TYR A 185 -27.16 4.58 -22.13
C TYR A 185 -28.53 4.96 -22.70
N ILE A 186 -29.63 4.40 -22.17
CA ILE A 186 -30.99 4.79 -22.54
C ILE A 186 -31.21 6.28 -22.24
N ASP A 187 -30.65 6.78 -21.10
CA ASP A 187 -30.69 8.20 -20.71
C ASP A 187 -29.71 9.08 -21.53
N GLY A 188 -29.00 8.51 -22.52
CA GLY A 188 -28.09 9.24 -23.41
C GLY A 188 -26.70 9.49 -22.83
N ALA A 189 -26.31 8.82 -21.74
CA ALA A 189 -24.96 8.93 -21.19
C ALA A 189 -23.93 8.25 -22.11
N ASN A 190 -22.76 8.85 -22.25
CA ASN A 190 -21.60 8.23 -22.88
C ASN A 190 -20.75 7.48 -21.85
N ASP A 191 -19.80 6.65 -22.32
CA ASP A 191 -18.90 5.84 -21.47
C ASP A 191 -18.19 6.63 -20.40
N LEU A 192 -17.69 7.83 -20.72
CA LEU A 192 -17.00 8.69 -19.76
C LEU A 192 -17.94 9.19 -18.66
N THR A 193 -19.19 9.52 -19.03
CA THR A 193 -20.21 9.95 -18.07
C THR A 193 -20.58 8.79 -17.13
N VAL A 194 -20.78 7.59 -17.68
CA VAL A 194 -21.04 6.37 -16.89
C VAL A 194 -19.88 6.11 -15.94
N PHE A 195 -18.64 6.14 -16.43
CA PHE A 195 -17.45 5.93 -15.62
C PHE A 195 -17.36 6.92 -14.45
N VAL A 196 -17.46 8.22 -14.74
CA VAL A 196 -17.21 9.26 -13.72
C VAL A 196 -18.40 9.42 -12.76
N ARG A 197 -19.65 9.34 -13.26
CA ARG A 197 -20.84 9.64 -12.46
C ARG A 197 -21.49 8.43 -11.81
N ILE A 198 -21.23 7.22 -12.30
CA ILE A 198 -21.85 6.00 -11.79
C ILE A 198 -20.80 5.07 -11.21
N ILE A 199 -19.82 4.63 -12.01
CA ILE A 199 -18.88 3.59 -11.61
C ILE A 199 -17.93 4.06 -10.49
N LEU A 200 -17.27 5.21 -10.65
CA LEU A 200 -16.36 5.71 -9.63
C LEU A 200 -17.04 5.97 -8.28
N PRO A 201 -18.23 6.60 -8.21
CA PRO A 201 -18.93 6.78 -6.93
C PRO A 201 -19.39 5.48 -6.27
N LEU A 202 -19.79 4.47 -7.04
CA LEU A 202 -20.16 3.14 -6.53
C LEU A 202 -18.94 2.35 -6.05
N SER A 203 -17.75 2.71 -6.55
CA SER A 203 -16.49 1.99 -6.31
C SER A 203 -15.61 2.61 -5.23
N LYS A 204 -16.15 3.45 -4.35
CA LYS A 204 -15.38 4.15 -3.30
C LYS A 204 -14.53 3.21 -2.43
N ALA A 205 -15.03 2.02 -2.13
CA ALA A 205 -14.32 1.04 -1.29
C ALA A 205 -13.02 0.56 -1.96
N VAL A 206 -13.08 0.13 -3.23
CA VAL A 206 -11.88 -0.30 -3.96
C VAL A 206 -10.96 0.87 -4.26
N LEU A 207 -11.48 2.05 -4.56
CA LEU A 207 -10.66 3.26 -4.75
C LEU A 207 -9.88 3.61 -3.49
N ALA A 208 -10.52 3.58 -2.31
CA ALA A 208 -9.84 3.80 -1.03
C ALA A 208 -8.74 2.75 -0.78
N THR A 209 -9.00 1.49 -1.09
CA THR A 209 -8.00 0.41 -1.00
C THR A 209 -6.80 0.69 -1.93
N MET A 210 -7.05 1.09 -3.16
CA MET A 210 -5.98 1.44 -4.12
C MET A 210 -5.18 2.66 -3.68
N VAL A 211 -5.82 3.67 -3.10
CA VAL A 211 -5.12 4.82 -2.50
C VAL A 211 -4.14 4.35 -1.43
N VAL A 212 -4.55 3.46 -0.53
CA VAL A 212 -3.65 2.91 0.51
C VAL A 212 -2.50 2.12 -0.13
N PHE A 213 -2.77 1.24 -1.09
CA PHE A 213 -1.73 0.41 -1.72
C PHE A 213 -0.69 1.26 -2.45
N TYR A 214 -1.12 2.22 -3.25
CA TYR A 214 -0.20 3.11 -3.96
C TYR A 214 0.49 4.10 -3.02
N ALA A 215 -0.19 4.62 -2.00
CA ALA A 215 0.44 5.51 -1.03
C ALA A 215 1.56 4.80 -0.26
N VAL A 216 1.33 3.57 0.21
CA VAL A 216 2.36 2.77 0.87
C VAL A 216 3.52 2.46 -0.08
N TRP A 217 3.23 2.14 -1.34
CA TRP A 217 4.25 1.90 -2.36
C TRP A 217 5.14 3.13 -2.58
N HIS A 218 4.55 4.29 -2.86
CA HIS A 218 5.30 5.52 -3.11
C HIS A 218 6.03 6.03 -1.86
N TRP A 219 5.44 5.89 -0.67
CA TRP A 219 6.10 6.24 0.59
C TRP A 219 7.38 5.44 0.82
N ASN A 220 7.41 4.17 0.43
CA ASN A 220 8.56 3.28 0.59
C ASN A 220 9.51 3.27 -0.63
N SER A 221 9.37 4.20 -1.58
CA SER A 221 10.14 4.22 -2.83
C SER A 221 11.57 4.73 -2.68
N PHE A 222 12.26 4.38 -1.60
CA PHE A 222 13.65 4.78 -1.33
C PHE A 222 14.62 4.37 -2.45
N PHE A 223 14.56 3.10 -2.88
CA PHE A 223 15.53 2.57 -3.86
C PHE A 223 15.39 3.22 -5.25
N PRO A 224 14.21 3.42 -5.83
CA PRO A 224 14.05 4.21 -7.04
C PRO A 224 14.57 5.64 -6.90
N ALA A 225 14.35 6.29 -5.76
CA ALA A 225 14.86 7.63 -5.50
C ALA A 225 16.39 7.66 -5.53
N LEU A 226 17.05 6.70 -4.88
CA LEU A 226 18.51 6.58 -4.84
C LEU A 226 19.11 6.37 -6.23
N VAL A 227 18.40 5.66 -7.13
CA VAL A 227 18.91 5.31 -8.48
C VAL A 227 18.66 6.43 -9.49
N TYR A 228 17.53 7.15 -9.39
CA TYR A 228 17.09 8.08 -10.43
C TYR A 228 17.24 9.55 -10.07
N LEU A 229 17.46 9.88 -8.79
CA LEU A 229 17.63 11.24 -8.31
C LEU A 229 19.08 11.46 -7.84
N ASP A 230 19.61 12.65 -8.09
CA ASP A 230 20.90 13.10 -7.59
C ASP A 230 20.74 13.64 -6.15
N ASP A 231 21.80 13.58 -5.32
CA ASP A 231 21.83 13.98 -3.90
C ASP A 231 21.23 15.38 -3.62
N ARG A 232 21.16 16.23 -4.64
CA ARG A 232 20.61 17.58 -4.51
C ARG A 232 19.08 17.64 -4.46
N LEU A 233 18.41 16.54 -4.84
CA LEU A 233 16.95 16.46 -4.95
C LEU A 233 16.33 15.48 -3.94
N LEU A 234 17.16 14.74 -3.21
CA LEU A 234 16.77 13.91 -2.07
C LEU A 234 16.61 14.78 -0.77
#